data_8b1068728a9ec87b777347ccf26716b4
#
_entry.id   8b1068728a9ec87b777347ccf26716b4
#
_cell.length_a   1.000
_cell.length_b   1.000
_cell.length_c   1.000
_cell.angle_alpha   90.00
_cell.angle_beta   90.00
_cell.angle_gamma   90.00
#
_symmetry.space_group_name_H-M   'P 1'
#
loop_
_entity.id
_entity.type
_entity.pdbx_description
1 polymer ?
#
loop_
_entity_poly.entity_id
_entity_poly.type
_entity_poly.pdbx_seq_one_letter_code
_entity_poly.pdbx_strand_id
1 'polypeptide(L)'
;MDTHTLIDALVADLRPVRRLSPPALRLLGWLVVSVPAVAAIVALEGVRSDITAQLAEPSFLIEQVTTVATALVAGWAALAGCIPGTARWKLWLPVAPLSVWIASLGHQCWSEWILVGASGMSLRPDWMCLPNIAVIGALPAIAIVIAIRRGARLDATPVLWGSLAAAALADAALRLIHAEDAALMVIVWQFGSVALFTTALTLFRRFLVPIRTARMLS
;
A
#
# COMPACT_ATOMS: atom_id res chain seq x y z
N MET A 1 -13.70 -30.64 38.51
CA MET A 1 -13.46 -31.13 37.14
C MET A 1 -11.95 -31.16 36.96
N ASP A 2 -11.39 -32.34 36.70
CA ASP A 2 -9.96 -32.48 36.54
C ASP A 2 -9.49 -31.77 35.23
N THR A 3 -8.26 -31.23 35.25
CA THR A 3 -7.69 -30.49 34.12
C THR A 3 -7.67 -31.32 32.82
N HIS A 4 -7.43 -32.62 32.92
CA HIS A 4 -7.44 -33.56 31.80
C HIS A 4 -8.84 -33.68 31.18
N THR A 5 -9.87 -33.84 32.01
CA THR A 5 -11.26 -33.94 31.57
C THR A 5 -11.71 -32.62 30.87
N LEU A 6 -11.24 -31.48 31.36
CA LEU A 6 -11.51 -30.18 30.71
C LEU A 6 -10.82 -30.07 29.35
N ILE A 7 -9.55 -30.49 29.26
CA ILE A 7 -8.78 -30.48 28.01
C ILE A 7 -9.47 -31.40 26.99
N ASP A 8 -9.83 -32.60 27.38
CA ASP A 8 -10.49 -33.59 26.49
C ASP A 8 -11.84 -33.07 25.98
N ALA A 9 -12.63 -32.45 26.86
CA ALA A 9 -13.89 -31.81 26.45
C ALA A 9 -13.70 -30.66 25.47
N LEU A 10 -12.70 -29.79 25.69
CA LEU A 10 -12.36 -28.68 24.80
C LEU A 10 -11.83 -29.19 23.45
N VAL A 11 -11.03 -30.28 23.46
CA VAL A 11 -10.48 -30.86 22.22
C VAL A 11 -11.56 -31.55 21.40
N ALA A 12 -12.53 -32.21 22.06
CA ALA A 12 -13.66 -32.88 21.38
C ALA A 12 -14.54 -31.91 20.59
N ASP A 13 -14.62 -30.63 21.02
CA ASP A 13 -15.43 -29.58 20.38
C ASP A 13 -14.65 -28.78 19.31
N LEU A 14 -13.35 -29.07 19.11
CA LEU A 14 -12.52 -28.35 18.14
C LEU A 14 -12.91 -28.73 16.71
N ARG A 15 -13.32 -27.72 15.95
CA ARG A 15 -13.51 -27.86 14.50
C ARG A 15 -12.19 -27.63 13.74
N PRO A 16 -11.91 -28.43 12.69
CA PRO A 16 -10.71 -28.19 11.86
C PRO A 16 -10.71 -26.77 11.29
N VAL A 17 -9.65 -26.02 11.58
CA VAL A 17 -9.47 -24.68 10.99
C VAL A 17 -8.61 -24.76 9.73
N ARG A 18 -9.06 -24.08 8.67
CA ARG A 18 -8.27 -24.00 7.44
C ARG A 18 -7.03 -23.13 7.68
N ARG A 19 -5.85 -23.70 7.47
CA ARG A 19 -4.59 -22.97 7.60
C ARG A 19 -4.52 -21.83 6.59
N LEU A 20 -4.01 -20.70 7.06
CA LEU A 20 -3.79 -19.54 6.20
C LEU A 20 -2.57 -19.78 5.31
N SER A 21 -2.68 -19.45 4.02
CA SER A 21 -1.55 -19.57 3.08
C SER A 21 -0.40 -18.65 3.46
N PRO A 22 0.85 -18.99 3.12
CA PRO A 22 2.01 -18.14 3.37
C PRO A 22 1.82 -16.71 2.83
N PRO A 23 2.38 -15.67 3.50
CA PRO A 23 2.22 -14.28 3.08
C PRO A 23 2.63 -14.02 1.63
N ALA A 24 3.68 -14.69 1.14
CA ALA A 24 4.14 -14.56 -0.24
C ALA A 24 3.10 -15.04 -1.27
N LEU A 25 2.42 -16.16 -1.04
CA LEU A 25 1.36 -16.65 -1.92
C LEU A 25 0.13 -15.73 -1.89
N ARG A 26 -0.17 -15.17 -0.74
CA ARG A 26 -1.27 -14.20 -0.60
C ARG A 26 -0.95 -12.88 -1.28
N LEU A 27 0.31 -12.44 -1.21
CA LEU A 27 0.81 -11.29 -1.96
C LEU A 27 0.70 -11.53 -3.47
N LEU A 28 1.13 -12.70 -3.94
CA LEU A 28 0.98 -13.07 -5.35
C LEU A 28 -0.49 -13.02 -5.78
N GLY A 29 -1.40 -13.57 -4.97
CA GLY A 29 -2.84 -13.50 -5.23
C GLY A 29 -3.37 -12.06 -5.29
N TRP A 30 -2.87 -11.17 -4.44
CA TRP A 30 -3.18 -9.74 -4.50
C TRP A 30 -2.65 -9.09 -5.78
N LEU A 31 -1.41 -9.39 -6.17
CA LEU A 31 -0.80 -8.85 -7.40
C LEU A 31 -1.51 -9.32 -8.66
N VAL A 32 -1.93 -10.59 -8.72
CA VAL A 32 -2.68 -11.15 -9.86
C VAL A 32 -4.00 -10.41 -10.09
N VAL A 33 -4.61 -9.85 -9.05
CA VAL A 33 -5.83 -9.03 -9.17
C VAL A 33 -5.49 -7.56 -9.43
N SER A 34 -4.53 -7.02 -8.69
CA SER A 34 -4.25 -5.58 -8.67
C SER A 34 -3.49 -5.11 -9.91
N VAL A 35 -2.48 -5.85 -10.37
CA VAL A 35 -1.64 -5.43 -11.49
C VAL A 35 -2.43 -5.38 -12.81
N PRO A 36 -3.24 -6.39 -13.18
CA PRO A 36 -4.07 -6.28 -14.38
C PRO A 36 -5.10 -5.15 -14.31
N ALA A 37 -5.70 -4.92 -13.15
CA ALA A 37 -6.66 -3.83 -12.97
C ALA A 37 -6.01 -2.46 -13.18
N VAL A 38 -4.86 -2.24 -12.55
CA VAL A 38 -4.07 -1.01 -12.71
C VAL A 38 -3.60 -0.85 -14.15
N ALA A 39 -3.07 -1.93 -14.76
CA ALA A 39 -2.64 -1.92 -16.16
C ALA A 39 -3.79 -1.60 -17.13
N ALA A 40 -5.00 -2.08 -16.85
CA ALA A 40 -6.18 -1.77 -17.65
C ALA A 40 -6.51 -0.27 -17.59
N ILE A 41 -6.42 0.36 -16.41
CA ILE A 41 -6.65 1.80 -16.27
C ILE A 41 -5.57 2.59 -17.03
N VAL A 42 -4.29 2.22 -16.88
CA VAL A 42 -3.19 2.85 -17.64
C VAL A 42 -3.40 2.72 -19.15
N ALA A 43 -3.89 1.57 -19.62
CA ALA A 43 -4.17 1.36 -21.05
C ALA A 43 -5.36 2.18 -21.54
N LEU A 44 -6.38 2.43 -20.69
CA LEU A 44 -7.56 3.23 -21.03
C LEU A 44 -7.27 4.73 -21.04
N GLU A 45 -6.52 5.21 -20.04
CA GLU A 45 -6.12 6.63 -19.91
C GLU A 45 -5.03 7.01 -20.93
N GLY A 46 -4.23 6.04 -21.34
CA GLY A 46 -3.07 6.23 -22.21
C GLY A 46 -1.81 6.58 -21.43
N VAL A 47 -0.68 6.07 -21.91
CA VAL A 47 0.63 6.38 -21.35
C VAL A 47 1.07 7.77 -21.81
N ARG A 48 1.70 8.54 -20.91
CA ARG A 48 2.24 9.87 -21.22
C ARG A 48 3.17 9.86 -22.44
N SER A 49 3.09 10.88 -23.28
CA SER A 49 3.79 10.91 -24.58
C SER A 49 5.30 10.94 -24.49
N ASP A 50 5.84 11.41 -23.37
CA ASP A 50 7.28 11.56 -23.09
C ASP A 50 7.87 10.42 -22.24
N ILE A 51 7.15 9.31 -22.08
CA ILE A 51 7.57 8.18 -21.23
C ILE A 51 8.96 7.66 -21.57
N THR A 52 9.34 7.64 -22.86
CA THR A 52 10.66 7.19 -23.29
C THR A 52 11.77 8.10 -22.80
N ALA A 53 11.54 9.40 -22.74
CA ALA A 53 12.48 10.36 -22.17
C ALA A 53 12.56 10.20 -20.64
N GLN A 54 11.43 10.02 -19.97
CA GLN A 54 11.38 9.81 -18.53
C GLN A 54 12.08 8.52 -18.09
N LEU A 55 11.95 7.45 -18.86
CA LEU A 55 12.66 6.19 -18.57
C LEU A 55 14.18 6.30 -18.73
N ALA A 56 14.69 7.34 -19.39
CA ALA A 56 16.11 7.64 -19.44
C ALA A 56 16.59 8.48 -18.24
N GLU A 57 15.67 9.08 -17.47
CA GLU A 57 16.01 9.91 -16.30
C GLU A 57 16.19 9.04 -15.04
N PRO A 58 17.38 9.05 -14.42
CA PRO A 58 17.65 8.24 -13.24
C PRO A 58 16.74 8.54 -12.06
N SER A 59 16.33 9.79 -11.89
CA SER A 59 15.41 10.24 -10.84
C SER A 59 14.05 9.55 -10.96
N PHE A 60 13.47 9.54 -12.16
CA PHE A 60 12.20 8.86 -12.43
C PHE A 60 12.30 7.35 -12.17
N LEU A 61 13.39 6.71 -12.58
CA LEU A 61 13.59 5.28 -12.33
C LEU A 61 13.71 4.96 -10.84
N ILE A 62 14.44 5.79 -10.07
CA ILE A 62 14.57 5.62 -8.62
C ILE A 62 13.19 5.74 -7.96
N GLU A 63 12.40 6.73 -8.34
CA GLU A 63 11.04 6.89 -7.83
C GLU A 63 10.17 5.68 -8.15
N GLN A 64 10.11 5.26 -9.41
CA GLN A 64 9.29 4.13 -9.83
C GLN A 64 9.69 2.82 -9.13
N VAL A 65 10.99 2.53 -9.07
CA VAL A 65 11.49 1.32 -8.40
C VAL A 65 11.19 1.36 -6.90
N THR A 66 11.40 2.50 -6.24
CA THR A 66 11.17 2.59 -4.78
C THR A 66 9.69 2.63 -4.43
N THR A 67 8.84 3.22 -5.26
CA THR A 67 7.38 3.20 -5.11
C THR A 67 6.83 1.78 -5.26
N VAL A 68 7.24 1.06 -6.31
CA VAL A 68 6.86 -0.34 -6.52
C VAL A 68 7.42 -1.23 -5.40
N ALA A 69 8.66 -1.04 -5.00
CA ALA A 69 9.25 -1.76 -3.87
C ALA A 69 8.48 -1.50 -2.57
N THR A 70 8.06 -0.25 -2.33
CA THR A 70 7.21 0.11 -1.18
C THR A 70 5.88 -0.63 -1.25
N ALA A 71 5.21 -0.67 -2.40
CA ALA A 71 3.95 -1.40 -2.59
C ALA A 71 4.10 -2.90 -2.29
N LEU A 72 5.15 -3.54 -2.80
CA LEU A 72 5.40 -4.97 -2.61
C LEU A 72 5.73 -5.32 -1.16
N VAL A 73 6.67 -4.57 -0.55
CA VAL A 73 7.13 -4.85 0.82
C VAL A 73 6.04 -4.50 1.83
N ALA A 74 5.28 -3.42 1.62
CA ALA A 74 4.14 -3.05 2.45
C ALA A 74 2.99 -4.07 2.33
N GLY A 75 2.68 -4.53 1.11
CA GLY A 75 1.71 -5.60 0.90
C GLY A 75 2.10 -6.90 1.60
N TRP A 76 3.36 -7.30 1.50
CA TRP A 76 3.87 -8.45 2.24
C TRP A 76 3.78 -8.26 3.76
N ALA A 77 4.21 -7.10 4.28
CA ALA A 77 4.15 -6.79 5.71
C ALA A 77 2.71 -6.76 6.24
N ALA A 78 1.75 -6.24 5.47
CA ALA A 78 0.33 -6.29 5.80
C ALA A 78 -0.17 -7.73 5.97
N LEU A 79 0.17 -8.59 5.02
CA LEU A 79 -0.27 -9.99 5.01
C LEU A 79 0.47 -10.84 6.06
N ALA A 80 1.74 -10.55 6.34
CA ALA A 80 2.51 -11.18 7.41
C ALA A 80 2.04 -10.74 8.79
N GLY A 81 1.70 -9.46 8.96
CA GLY A 81 1.20 -8.89 10.20
C GLY A 81 -0.11 -9.50 10.70
N CYS A 82 -0.89 -10.12 9.79
CA CYS A 82 -2.11 -10.86 10.16
C CYS A 82 -1.82 -12.21 10.84
N ILE A 83 -0.56 -12.66 10.88
CA ILE A 83 -0.17 -13.96 11.44
C ILE A 83 0.41 -13.72 12.84
N PRO A 84 -0.18 -14.33 13.91
CA PRO A 84 0.39 -14.25 15.24
C PRO A 84 1.81 -14.81 15.27
N GLY A 85 2.70 -14.18 16.04
CA GLY A 85 4.11 -14.60 16.16
C GLY A 85 5.04 -14.06 15.07
N THR A 86 4.55 -13.29 14.10
CA THR A 86 5.43 -12.60 13.16
C THR A 86 6.35 -11.61 13.89
N ALA A 87 7.66 -11.73 13.66
CA ALA A 87 8.66 -10.87 14.31
C ALA A 87 8.44 -9.40 13.93
N ARG A 88 8.44 -8.50 14.94
CA ARG A 88 8.10 -7.09 14.76
C ARG A 88 9.00 -6.38 13.74
N TRP A 89 10.30 -6.68 13.70
CA TRP A 89 11.22 -6.05 12.77
C TRP A 89 10.85 -6.29 11.30
N LYS A 90 10.25 -7.46 10.98
CA LYS A 90 9.77 -7.77 9.62
C LYS A 90 8.62 -6.86 9.18
N LEU A 91 7.83 -6.39 10.15
CA LEU A 91 6.72 -5.48 9.87
C LEU A 91 7.19 -4.05 9.58
N TRP A 92 8.44 -3.72 9.89
CA TRP A 92 9.03 -2.41 9.60
C TRP A 92 9.86 -2.38 8.32
N LEU A 93 10.01 -3.51 7.63
CA LEU A 93 10.71 -3.57 6.33
C LEU A 93 10.22 -2.54 5.29
N PRO A 94 8.91 -2.19 5.22
CA PRO A 94 8.44 -1.19 4.26
C PRO A 94 9.04 0.20 4.45
N VAL A 95 9.53 0.52 5.64
CA VAL A 95 10.16 1.81 5.93
C VAL A 95 11.39 2.04 5.06
N ALA A 96 12.17 1.00 4.72
CA ALA A 96 13.38 1.14 3.94
C ALA A 96 13.10 1.69 2.52
N PRO A 97 12.31 1.03 1.66
CA PRO A 97 12.01 1.57 0.32
C PRO A 97 11.21 2.89 0.39
N LEU A 98 10.31 3.05 1.37
CA LEU A 98 9.59 4.29 1.60
C LEU A 98 10.53 5.47 1.91
N SER A 99 11.54 5.24 2.75
CA SER A 99 12.53 6.28 3.08
C SER A 99 13.36 6.69 1.87
N VAL A 100 13.74 5.73 1.03
CA VAL A 100 14.48 6.05 -0.21
C VAL A 100 13.58 6.83 -1.18
N TRP A 101 12.31 6.44 -1.31
CA TRP A 101 11.34 7.16 -2.13
C TRP A 101 11.18 8.62 -1.66
N ILE A 102 10.94 8.85 -0.37
CA ILE A 102 10.82 10.22 0.20
C ILE A 102 12.13 10.99 0.02
N ALA A 103 13.28 10.35 0.24
CA ALA A 103 14.57 11.00 0.09
C ALA A 103 14.87 11.40 -1.36
N SER A 104 14.46 10.58 -2.35
CA SER A 104 14.64 10.90 -3.77
C SER A 104 13.81 12.13 -4.17
N LEU A 105 12.55 12.21 -3.75
CA LEU A 105 11.68 13.36 -3.97
C LEU A 105 12.23 14.62 -3.29
N GLY A 106 12.69 14.50 -2.05
CA GLY A 106 13.30 15.60 -1.31
C GLY A 106 14.58 16.11 -1.98
N HIS A 107 15.42 15.22 -2.50
CA HIS A 107 16.63 15.57 -3.23
C HIS A 107 16.29 16.31 -4.54
N GLN A 108 15.30 15.88 -5.29
CA GLN A 108 14.86 16.58 -6.52
C GLN A 108 14.33 17.97 -6.21
N CYS A 109 13.45 18.08 -5.20
CA CYS A 109 12.93 19.37 -4.75
C CYS A 109 14.07 20.34 -4.34
N TRP A 110 15.08 19.82 -3.63
CA TRP A 110 16.26 20.59 -3.26
C TRP A 110 17.09 21.03 -4.47
N SER A 111 17.28 20.13 -5.45
CA SER A 111 18.00 20.43 -6.69
C SER A 111 17.30 21.50 -7.52
N GLU A 112 15.98 21.42 -7.67
CA GLU A 112 15.14 22.42 -8.34
C GLU A 112 15.23 23.78 -7.66
N TRP A 113 15.20 23.80 -6.32
CA TRP A 113 15.39 25.05 -5.57
C TRP A 113 16.75 25.71 -5.86
N ILE A 114 17.84 24.92 -5.84
CA ILE A 114 19.19 25.49 -6.09
C ILE A 114 19.30 26.01 -7.52
N LEU A 115 18.74 25.32 -8.51
CA LEU A 115 18.87 25.67 -9.93
C LEU A 115 17.95 26.81 -10.37
N VAL A 116 16.71 26.85 -9.90
CA VAL A 116 15.66 27.73 -10.39
C VAL A 116 15.20 28.74 -9.33
N GLY A 117 15.52 28.51 -8.07
CA GLY A 117 15.08 29.33 -6.93
C GLY A 117 13.60 29.22 -6.64
N ALA A 118 13.04 30.21 -5.95
CA ALA A 118 11.63 30.21 -5.53
C ALA A 118 10.63 30.17 -6.71
N SER A 119 11.03 30.59 -7.90
CA SER A 119 10.17 30.55 -9.10
C SER A 119 9.91 29.14 -9.63
N GLY A 120 10.82 28.18 -9.40
CA GLY A 120 10.63 26.76 -9.73
C GLY A 120 9.70 26.03 -8.78
N MET A 121 9.47 26.58 -7.59
CA MET A 121 8.64 25.98 -6.54
C MET A 121 7.17 26.47 -6.58
N SER A 122 6.61 26.72 -7.75
CA SER A 122 5.23 27.16 -7.85
C SER A 122 4.26 26.00 -7.60
N LEU A 123 3.53 26.05 -6.48
CA LEU A 123 2.39 25.16 -6.21
C LEU A 123 1.21 25.56 -7.11
N ARG A 124 0.81 24.63 -7.97
CA ARG A 124 -0.43 24.74 -8.76
C ARG A 124 -1.45 23.75 -8.21
N PRO A 125 -2.74 24.09 -8.14
CA PRO A 125 -3.74 23.14 -7.71
C PRO A 125 -3.92 22.04 -8.78
N ASP A 126 -3.51 20.81 -8.43
CA ASP A 126 -3.75 19.61 -9.24
C ASP A 126 -4.77 18.72 -8.54
N TRP A 127 -6.03 19.14 -8.60
CA TRP A 127 -7.13 18.45 -7.97
C TRP A 127 -7.40 17.06 -8.57
N MET A 128 -6.90 16.78 -9.78
CA MET A 128 -7.12 15.50 -10.46
C MET A 128 -6.24 14.38 -9.91
N CYS A 129 -5.11 14.69 -9.30
CA CYS A 129 -4.23 13.71 -8.66
C CYS A 129 -4.98 12.85 -7.62
N LEU A 130 -5.74 13.49 -6.73
CA LEU A 130 -6.43 12.82 -5.63
C LEU A 130 -7.50 11.82 -6.11
N PRO A 131 -8.47 12.18 -6.97
CA PRO A 131 -9.44 11.21 -7.50
C PRO A 131 -8.78 10.14 -8.38
N ASN A 132 -7.73 10.45 -9.13
CA ASN A 132 -7.03 9.47 -9.95
C ASN A 132 -6.37 8.40 -9.10
N ILE A 133 -5.63 8.76 -8.05
CA ILE A 133 -5.05 7.80 -7.10
C ILE A 133 -6.15 6.97 -6.43
N ALA A 134 -7.28 7.60 -6.06
CA ALA A 134 -8.40 6.89 -5.45
C ALA A 134 -9.01 5.85 -6.40
N VAL A 135 -9.23 6.20 -7.65
CA VAL A 135 -9.81 5.31 -8.66
C VAL A 135 -8.84 4.17 -8.99
N ILE A 136 -7.58 4.48 -9.28
CA ILE A 136 -6.54 3.49 -9.60
C ILE A 136 -6.32 2.54 -8.42
N GLY A 137 -6.28 3.09 -7.19
CA GLY A 137 -6.05 2.34 -5.97
C GLY A 137 -7.25 1.60 -5.40
N ALA A 138 -8.48 1.85 -5.89
CA ALA A 138 -9.71 1.29 -5.31
C ALA A 138 -9.72 -0.24 -5.30
N LEU A 139 -9.48 -0.87 -6.46
CA LEU A 139 -9.48 -2.34 -6.56
C LEU A 139 -8.32 -2.97 -5.80
N PRO A 140 -7.06 -2.51 -5.90
CA PRO A 140 -5.97 -2.93 -5.03
C PRO A 140 -6.29 -2.82 -3.54
N ALA A 141 -6.92 -1.72 -3.10
CA ALA A 141 -7.30 -1.51 -1.71
C ALA A 141 -8.38 -2.50 -1.24
N ILE A 142 -9.41 -2.72 -2.04
CA ILE A 142 -10.46 -3.71 -1.75
C ILE A 142 -9.84 -5.11 -1.66
N ALA A 143 -9.01 -5.48 -2.62
CA ALA A 143 -8.38 -6.80 -2.67
C ALA A 143 -7.48 -7.05 -1.45
N ILE A 144 -6.66 -6.07 -1.03
CA ILE A 144 -5.80 -6.22 0.15
C ILE A 144 -6.60 -6.29 1.45
N VAL A 145 -7.68 -5.50 1.57
CA VAL A 145 -8.59 -5.56 2.74
C VAL A 145 -9.25 -6.94 2.84
N ILE A 146 -9.73 -7.50 1.74
CA ILE A 146 -10.29 -8.86 1.71
C ILE A 146 -9.22 -9.89 2.15
N ALA A 147 -7.98 -9.76 1.67
CA ALA A 147 -6.89 -10.63 2.04
C ALA A 147 -6.53 -10.49 3.52
N ILE A 148 -6.50 -9.29 4.08
CA ILE A 148 -6.24 -9.00 5.50
C ILE A 148 -7.34 -9.63 6.38
N ARG A 149 -8.63 -9.49 6.00
CA ARG A 149 -9.78 -10.03 6.75
C ARG A 149 -9.74 -11.55 6.95
N ARG A 150 -9.00 -12.28 6.13
CA ARG A 150 -8.80 -13.73 6.27
C ARG A 150 -7.76 -14.09 7.34
N GLY A 151 -7.02 -13.11 7.85
CA GLY A 151 -6.00 -13.30 8.90
C GLY A 151 -6.61 -13.41 10.29
N ALA A 152 -5.82 -13.94 11.23
CA ALA A 152 -6.22 -14.10 12.62
C ALA A 152 -6.05 -12.82 13.44
N ARG A 153 -5.21 -11.89 12.98
CA ARG A 153 -4.88 -10.64 13.67
C ARG A 153 -5.25 -9.44 12.81
N LEU A 154 -6.07 -8.55 13.37
CA LEU A 154 -6.64 -7.40 12.67
C LEU A 154 -6.29 -6.08 13.39
N ASP A 155 -5.00 -5.91 13.68
CA ASP A 155 -4.47 -4.69 14.29
C ASP A 155 -4.40 -3.52 13.27
N ALA A 156 -4.00 -2.34 13.76
CA ALA A 156 -3.77 -1.18 12.90
C ALA A 156 -2.63 -1.39 11.88
N THR A 157 -1.59 -2.14 12.25
CA THR A 157 -0.39 -2.36 11.43
C THR A 157 -0.67 -3.04 10.08
N PRO A 158 -1.41 -4.16 9.99
CA PRO A 158 -1.80 -4.74 8.70
C PRO A 158 -2.60 -3.78 7.82
N VAL A 159 -3.49 -2.99 8.39
CA VAL A 159 -4.30 -2.01 7.63
C VAL A 159 -3.43 -0.86 7.14
N LEU A 160 -2.54 -0.34 7.98
CA LEU A 160 -1.58 0.71 7.61
C LEU A 160 -0.75 0.28 6.39
N TRP A 161 -0.09 -0.87 6.48
CA TRP A 161 0.75 -1.35 5.39
C TRP A 161 -0.04 -1.76 4.15
N GLY A 162 -1.24 -2.31 4.34
CA GLY A 162 -2.13 -2.68 3.23
C GLY A 162 -2.63 -1.46 2.46
N SER A 163 -3.03 -0.39 3.15
CA SER A 163 -3.45 0.85 2.52
C SER A 163 -2.28 1.55 1.81
N LEU A 164 -1.10 1.58 2.45
CA LEU A 164 0.11 2.10 1.81
C LEU A 164 0.48 1.30 0.55
N ALA A 165 0.37 -0.04 0.59
CA ALA A 165 0.66 -0.89 -0.57
C ALA A 165 -0.25 -0.56 -1.76
N ALA A 166 -1.55 -0.42 -1.52
CA ALA A 166 -2.52 -0.08 -2.57
C ALA A 166 -2.30 1.33 -3.11
N ALA A 167 -2.04 2.30 -2.23
CA ALA A 167 -1.81 3.69 -2.61
C ALA A 167 -0.48 3.87 -3.36
N ALA A 168 0.60 3.22 -2.93
CA ALA A 168 1.87 3.24 -3.63
C ALA A 168 1.79 2.58 -5.02
N LEU A 169 1.03 1.48 -5.16
CA LEU A 169 0.80 0.85 -6.47
C LEU A 169 0.01 1.78 -7.40
N ALA A 170 -0.97 2.52 -6.87
CA ALA A 170 -1.74 3.50 -7.62
C ALA A 170 -0.87 4.69 -8.06
N ASP A 171 0.01 5.16 -7.18
CA ASP A 171 0.93 6.25 -7.47
C ASP A 171 1.93 5.86 -8.58
N ALA A 172 2.51 4.66 -8.50
CA ALA A 172 3.39 4.14 -9.55
C ALA A 172 2.71 4.12 -10.93
N ALA A 173 1.41 3.82 -10.99
CA ALA A 173 0.63 3.86 -12.22
C ALA A 173 0.29 5.29 -12.66
N LEU A 174 -0.04 6.16 -11.70
CA LEU A 174 -0.35 7.57 -12.00
C LEU A 174 0.83 8.25 -12.69
N ARG A 175 2.06 7.99 -12.25
CA ARG A 175 3.29 8.50 -12.86
C ARG A 175 3.49 8.07 -14.34
N LEU A 176 2.82 7.01 -14.78
CA LEU A 176 2.87 6.56 -16.18
C LEU A 176 1.85 7.28 -17.07
N ILE A 177 0.82 7.90 -16.51
CA ILE A 177 -0.26 8.56 -17.26
C ILE A 177 -0.25 10.09 -17.08
N HIS A 178 0.19 10.56 -15.91
CA HIS A 178 0.17 11.99 -15.56
C HIS A 178 1.54 12.62 -15.74
N ALA A 179 1.58 13.74 -16.48
CA ALA A 179 2.84 14.38 -16.91
C ALA A 179 3.34 15.46 -15.95
N GLU A 180 2.99 15.40 -14.66
CA GLU A 180 3.50 16.36 -13.67
C GLU A 180 4.83 15.86 -13.08
N ASP A 181 5.91 16.57 -13.33
CA ASP A 181 7.27 16.18 -12.95
C ASP A 181 7.93 17.10 -11.94
N ALA A 182 7.34 18.29 -11.65
CA ALA A 182 7.88 19.19 -10.64
C ALA A 182 7.88 18.51 -9.27
N ALA A 183 9.06 18.34 -8.66
CA ALA A 183 9.24 17.55 -7.44
C ALA A 183 8.34 18.03 -6.28
N LEU A 184 8.14 19.33 -6.14
CA LEU A 184 7.23 19.89 -5.14
C LEU A 184 5.78 19.47 -5.37
N MET A 185 5.33 19.43 -6.63
CA MET A 185 3.99 18.99 -7.00
C MET A 185 3.80 17.50 -6.70
N VAL A 186 4.79 16.69 -7.03
CA VAL A 186 4.80 15.24 -6.71
C VAL A 186 4.73 15.01 -5.19
N ILE A 187 5.53 15.73 -4.40
CA ILE A 187 5.49 15.61 -2.93
C ILE A 187 4.12 16.00 -2.38
N VAL A 188 3.57 17.15 -2.80
CA VAL A 188 2.34 17.68 -2.20
C VAL A 188 1.12 16.91 -2.67
N TRP A 189 0.96 16.67 -3.96
CA TRP A 189 -0.27 16.09 -4.52
C TRP A 189 -0.23 14.58 -4.59
N GLN A 190 0.82 13.98 -5.11
CA GLN A 190 0.89 12.52 -5.24
C GLN A 190 1.20 11.86 -3.90
N PHE A 191 2.36 12.15 -3.31
CA PHE A 191 2.71 11.58 -2.01
C PHE A 191 1.76 12.03 -0.88
N GLY A 192 1.30 13.29 -0.90
CA GLY A 192 0.27 13.79 0.00
C GLY A 192 -1.04 13.00 -0.11
N SER A 193 -1.48 12.63 -1.32
CA SER A 193 -2.65 11.79 -1.55
C SER A 193 -2.44 10.38 -1.01
N VAL A 194 -1.27 9.76 -1.24
CA VAL A 194 -0.90 8.46 -0.67
C VAL A 194 -0.96 8.49 0.85
N ALA A 195 -0.37 9.52 1.47
CA ALA A 195 -0.39 9.70 2.93
C ALA A 195 -1.82 9.89 3.46
N LEU A 196 -2.63 10.70 2.79
CA LEU A 196 -4.03 10.96 3.15
C LEU A 196 -4.86 9.65 3.11
N PHE A 197 -4.81 8.91 2.00
CA PHE A 197 -5.55 7.65 1.86
C PHE A 197 -5.09 6.59 2.86
N THR A 198 -3.78 6.45 3.05
CA THR A 198 -3.22 5.52 4.04
C THR A 198 -3.70 5.85 5.44
N THR A 199 -3.68 7.12 5.83
CA THR A 199 -4.15 7.60 7.13
C THR A 199 -5.65 7.41 7.29
N ALA A 200 -6.44 7.83 6.31
CA ALA A 200 -7.90 7.70 6.32
C ALA A 200 -8.32 6.23 6.47
N LEU A 201 -7.81 5.33 5.63
CA LEU A 201 -8.12 3.90 5.71
C LEU A 201 -7.69 3.28 7.05
N THR A 202 -6.56 3.72 7.60
CA THR A 202 -6.07 3.23 8.91
C THR A 202 -6.97 3.73 10.06
N LEU A 203 -7.41 4.98 10.03
CA LEU A 203 -8.35 5.53 11.03
C LEU A 203 -9.72 4.87 10.95
N PHE A 204 -10.22 4.65 9.74
CA PHE A 204 -11.51 4.00 9.50
C PHE A 204 -11.46 2.47 9.54
N ARG A 205 -10.31 1.87 9.94
CA ARG A 205 -10.11 0.40 9.96
C ARG A 205 -11.20 -0.38 10.69
N ARG A 206 -11.79 0.19 11.75
CA ARG A 206 -12.87 -0.44 12.53
C ARG A 206 -14.12 -0.72 11.70
N PHE A 207 -14.37 0.07 10.66
CA PHE A 207 -15.48 -0.13 9.72
C PHE A 207 -15.11 -1.09 8.60
N LEU A 208 -13.84 -1.05 8.16
CA LEU A 208 -13.33 -1.91 7.08
C LEU A 208 -13.13 -3.34 7.54
N VAL A 209 -12.72 -3.51 8.80
CA VAL A 209 -12.39 -4.82 9.39
C VAL A 209 -13.16 -4.94 10.71
N PRO A 210 -14.46 -5.27 10.66
CA PRO A 210 -15.25 -5.46 11.87
C PRO A 210 -14.61 -6.56 12.71
N ILE A 211 -14.33 -6.23 13.97
CA ILE A 211 -13.85 -7.18 14.96
C ILE A 211 -14.93 -8.27 15.07
N ARG A 212 -14.57 -9.51 14.72
CA ARG A 212 -15.39 -10.68 15.08
C ARG A 212 -15.31 -10.83 16.61
N THR A 213 -16.00 -9.98 17.33
CA THR A 213 -16.28 -10.22 18.73
C THR A 213 -17.11 -11.49 18.80
N ALA A 214 -16.47 -12.53 19.29
CA ALA A 214 -17.00 -13.73 19.90
C ALA A 214 -18.54 -13.86 19.91
N ARG A 215 -19.12 -14.49 18.87
CA ARG A 215 -20.26 -15.36 19.10
C ARG A 215 -19.71 -16.67 19.68
N MET A 216 -19.24 -16.62 20.91
CA MET A 216 -18.81 -17.78 21.70
C MET A 216 -19.40 -17.74 23.10
N LEU A 217 -20.56 -17.12 23.28
CA LEU A 217 -21.35 -17.20 24.52
C LEU A 217 -22.85 -17.20 24.17
N SER A 218 -23.28 -18.23 23.44
CA SER A 218 -24.67 -18.61 23.41
C SER A 218 -24.78 -20.10 23.04
#